data_49504f82f8a51c9c29558f354d172088
#
_entry.id   49504f82f8a51c9c29558f354d172088
#
_cell.length_a   1.000
_cell.length_b   1.000
_cell.length_c   1.000
_cell.angle_alpha   90.00
_cell.angle_beta   90.00
_cell.angle_gamma   90.00
#
_symmetry.space_group_name_H-M   'P 1'
#
loop_
_entity.id
_entity.type
_entity.pdbx_description
1 polymer ?
#
loop_
_entity_poly.entity_id
_entity_poly.type
_entity_poly.pdbx_seq_one_letter_code
_entity_poly.pdbx_strand_id
1 'polypeptide(L)'
;MLGKLFTFGLVLCAICNGSSSAVAQSSWAQQLVQPQKLDFGVIAAGSESLRVLTIENTTNAVVHIVGASPGCQCVMPGAPSQSVLQPGEKATIEVGMNTRSYKHDRDTFLTITFDAPQLEIVRIPVHAYIRTDVVFTPGKINFGSTEVGAGAEVTCKIAYAGRPDWKILDIKYTNKDLNASLKEIDRNPGLGTADFELTMTLAPTARPGRIREIITIVTDDAASPNVPLMVEGIVKSDITLANDNVKIRDLKPGEVTTVKLVIQGTTPFVVEDVDCPKMQDCFKVKLDSAEKKLQILELEFTAPDTRGKFAEELIVKIKGREETYRCTVSGQIR
;
A
#
# COMPACT_ATOMS: atom_id res chain seq x y z
N MET A 1 36.88 -15.89 -90.39
CA MET A 1 37.86 -15.43 -89.39
C MET A 1 37.14 -15.08 -88.13
N LEU A 2 37.52 -15.69 -87.01
CA LEU A 2 36.86 -15.77 -85.72
C LEU A 2 36.83 -14.39 -85.03
N GLY A 3 35.62 -13.98 -84.56
CA GLY A 3 35.44 -12.86 -83.61
C GLY A 3 34.91 -13.39 -82.32
N LYS A 4 35.69 -13.25 -81.23
CA LYS A 4 35.37 -13.72 -79.88
C LYS A 4 34.36 -12.78 -79.22
N LEU A 5 33.20 -13.32 -78.80
CA LEU A 5 32.26 -12.66 -77.90
C LEU A 5 32.76 -12.68 -76.46
N PHE A 6 32.94 -11.52 -75.84
CA PHE A 6 33.18 -11.39 -74.40
C PHE A 6 31.88 -11.15 -73.68
N THR A 7 31.40 -12.11 -72.91
CA THR A 7 30.24 -11.96 -72.05
C THR A 7 30.69 -11.35 -70.72
N PHE A 8 30.20 -10.14 -70.39
CA PHE A 8 30.37 -9.45 -69.10
C PHE A 8 29.32 -9.96 -68.14
N GLY A 9 29.71 -10.75 -67.18
CA GLY A 9 28.83 -11.20 -66.09
C GLY A 9 28.66 -10.10 -65.05
N LEU A 10 27.44 -9.64 -64.89
CA LEU A 10 27.02 -8.68 -63.87
C LEU A 10 26.77 -9.45 -62.55
N VAL A 11 27.69 -9.31 -61.61
CA VAL A 11 27.50 -9.83 -60.23
C VAL A 11 26.64 -8.86 -59.45
N LEU A 12 25.36 -9.23 -59.25
CA LEU A 12 24.43 -8.47 -58.42
C LEU A 12 24.70 -8.79 -56.95
N CYS A 13 25.39 -7.88 -56.24
CA CYS A 13 25.63 -7.99 -54.82
C CYS A 13 24.36 -7.58 -54.08
N ALA A 14 23.53 -8.54 -53.60
CA ALA A 14 22.38 -8.28 -52.79
C ALA A 14 22.85 -7.88 -51.38
N ILE A 15 22.78 -6.57 -51.10
CA ILE A 15 23.01 -6.05 -49.74
C ILE A 15 21.74 -6.35 -48.94
N CYS A 16 21.76 -7.43 -48.16
CA CYS A 16 20.76 -7.68 -47.10
C CYS A 16 20.90 -6.61 -46.02
N ASN A 17 20.11 -5.55 -46.10
CA ASN A 17 19.88 -4.66 -44.95
C ASN A 17 19.05 -5.41 -43.89
N GLY A 18 19.71 -6.17 -43.03
CA GLY A 18 19.12 -6.70 -41.80
C GLY A 18 18.87 -5.53 -40.85
N SER A 19 17.63 -5.02 -40.83
CA SER A 19 17.18 -4.11 -39.78
C SER A 19 17.17 -4.89 -38.46
N SER A 20 18.29 -4.84 -37.74
CA SER A 20 18.35 -5.31 -36.35
C SER A 20 17.46 -4.38 -35.54
N SER A 21 16.25 -4.82 -35.23
CA SER A 21 15.43 -4.19 -34.20
C SER A 21 16.21 -4.36 -32.87
N ALA A 22 16.89 -3.29 -32.46
CA ALA A 22 17.46 -3.24 -31.13
C ALA A 22 16.30 -3.30 -30.12
N VAL A 23 16.07 -4.48 -29.58
CA VAL A 23 15.25 -4.63 -28.40
C VAL A 23 16.02 -3.90 -27.28
N ALA A 24 15.53 -2.74 -26.87
CA ALA A 24 16.10 -2.03 -25.73
C ALA A 24 16.04 -2.99 -24.53
N GLN A 25 17.20 -3.50 -24.11
CA GLN A 25 17.29 -4.29 -22.90
C GLN A 25 16.84 -3.37 -21.75
N SER A 26 15.77 -3.77 -21.04
CA SER A 26 15.39 -3.07 -19.83
C SER A 26 16.56 -3.08 -18.85
N SER A 27 16.80 -1.94 -18.20
CA SER A 27 17.85 -1.83 -17.20
C SER A 27 17.65 -2.83 -16.06
N TRP A 28 18.73 -3.17 -15.35
CA TRP A 28 18.62 -4.10 -14.22
C TRP A 28 17.57 -3.66 -13.21
N ALA A 29 17.48 -2.35 -12.91
CA ALA A 29 16.53 -1.81 -11.94
C ALA A 29 15.10 -1.73 -12.50
N GLN A 30 14.90 -1.57 -13.82
CA GLN A 30 13.59 -1.55 -14.45
C GLN A 30 12.82 -2.85 -14.18
N GLN A 31 13.50 -3.99 -14.15
CA GLN A 31 12.90 -5.30 -13.94
C GLN A 31 12.38 -5.50 -12.50
N LEU A 32 12.92 -4.75 -11.53
CA LEU A 32 12.56 -4.84 -10.12
C LEU A 32 11.23 -4.14 -9.81
N VAL A 33 10.79 -3.21 -10.66
CA VAL A 33 9.63 -2.34 -10.40
C VAL A 33 8.38 -2.90 -11.08
N GLN A 34 7.27 -3.00 -10.35
CA GLN A 34 5.96 -3.40 -10.88
C GLN A 34 4.85 -2.54 -10.29
N PRO A 35 3.84 -2.15 -11.10
CA PRO A 35 3.75 -2.33 -12.56
C PRO A 35 4.66 -1.38 -13.33
N GLN A 36 4.91 -1.68 -14.62
CA GLN A 36 5.76 -0.86 -15.51
C GLN A 36 5.07 0.42 -16.01
N LYS A 37 3.80 0.62 -15.69
CA LYS A 37 2.98 1.80 -15.97
C LYS A 37 1.99 1.97 -14.83
N LEU A 38 1.80 3.20 -14.36
CA LEU A 38 0.74 3.58 -13.43
C LEU A 38 -0.41 4.19 -14.20
N ASP A 39 -1.50 3.46 -14.32
CA ASP A 39 -2.73 3.95 -14.92
C ASP A 39 -3.77 4.21 -13.82
N PHE A 40 -4.12 5.47 -13.62
CA PHE A 40 -5.17 5.86 -12.71
C PHE A 40 -6.57 5.71 -13.30
N GLY A 41 -6.64 5.53 -14.62
CA GLY A 41 -7.91 5.47 -15.35
C GLY A 41 -8.64 6.81 -15.35
N VAL A 42 -9.97 6.74 -15.28
CA VAL A 42 -10.84 7.92 -15.21
C VAL A 42 -11.07 8.29 -13.74
N ILE A 43 -10.73 9.53 -13.37
CA ILE A 43 -10.87 10.07 -12.01
C ILE A 43 -11.67 11.37 -12.03
N ALA A 44 -12.47 11.61 -10.97
CA ALA A 44 -13.24 12.86 -10.84
C ALA A 44 -12.31 14.02 -10.45
N ALA A 45 -12.62 15.20 -10.94
CA ALA A 45 -11.92 16.43 -10.52
C ALA A 45 -12.06 16.64 -9.01
N GLY A 46 -10.96 17.06 -8.37
CA GLY A 46 -10.90 17.26 -6.93
C GLY A 46 -10.73 15.99 -6.10
N SER A 47 -10.90 14.79 -6.69
CA SER A 47 -10.69 13.54 -5.98
C SER A 47 -9.20 13.20 -5.83
N GLU A 48 -8.88 12.46 -4.78
CA GLU A 48 -7.57 11.85 -4.58
C GLU A 48 -7.67 10.36 -4.96
N SER A 49 -6.71 9.88 -5.74
CA SER A 49 -6.62 8.48 -6.12
C SER A 49 -5.23 7.96 -5.83
N LEU A 50 -5.10 6.66 -5.55
CA LEU A 50 -3.87 6.03 -5.15
C LEU A 50 -3.55 4.82 -6.02
N ARG A 51 -2.25 4.63 -6.30
CA ARG A 51 -1.69 3.41 -6.86
C ARG A 51 -0.46 3.00 -6.05
N VAL A 52 -0.13 1.73 -6.09
CA VAL A 52 1.04 1.20 -5.39
C VAL A 52 2.00 0.62 -6.42
N LEU A 53 3.26 1.02 -6.32
CA LEU A 53 4.38 0.36 -6.98
C LEU A 53 5.02 -0.60 -5.98
N THR A 54 5.37 -1.78 -6.45
CA THR A 54 6.17 -2.75 -5.70
C THR A 54 7.55 -2.84 -6.33
N ILE A 55 8.58 -2.81 -5.51
CA ILE A 55 9.97 -3.02 -5.91
C ILE A 55 10.42 -4.28 -5.20
N GLU A 56 10.78 -5.32 -5.98
CA GLU A 56 11.27 -6.59 -5.46
C GLU A 56 12.72 -6.78 -5.86
N ASN A 57 13.61 -6.97 -4.88
CA ASN A 57 15.00 -7.26 -5.17
C ASN A 57 15.18 -8.72 -5.62
N THR A 58 15.10 -8.95 -6.92
CA THR A 58 15.33 -10.26 -7.54
C THR A 58 16.81 -10.51 -7.85
N THR A 59 17.73 -9.60 -7.46
CA THR A 59 19.16 -9.74 -7.65
C THR A 59 19.84 -10.44 -6.47
N ASN A 60 21.13 -10.78 -6.62
CA ASN A 60 21.94 -11.35 -5.55
C ASN A 60 22.70 -10.27 -4.74
N ALA A 61 22.50 -8.99 -5.03
CA ALA A 61 23.17 -7.86 -4.37
C ALA A 61 22.14 -7.05 -3.55
N VAL A 62 22.63 -6.27 -2.60
CA VAL A 62 21.81 -5.31 -1.88
C VAL A 62 21.39 -4.18 -2.82
N VAL A 63 20.10 -3.86 -2.83
CA VAL A 63 19.54 -2.75 -3.61
C VAL A 63 19.19 -1.61 -2.67
N HIS A 64 19.62 -0.38 -3.01
CA HIS A 64 19.22 0.82 -2.26
C HIS A 64 18.39 1.76 -3.13
N ILE A 65 17.22 2.15 -2.60
CA ILE A 65 16.25 3.05 -3.20
C ILE A 65 16.45 4.43 -2.57
N VAL A 66 16.96 5.38 -3.34
CA VAL A 66 17.12 6.78 -2.88
C VAL A 66 15.74 7.44 -2.69
N GLY A 67 14.80 7.16 -3.60
CA GLY A 67 13.44 7.67 -3.53
C GLY A 67 12.76 7.76 -4.89
N ALA A 68 11.58 8.38 -4.89
CA ALA A 68 10.77 8.61 -6.08
C ALA A 68 10.51 10.11 -6.26
N SER A 69 10.63 10.59 -7.49
CA SER A 69 10.39 12.00 -7.86
C SER A 69 9.36 12.09 -8.98
N PRO A 70 8.35 12.99 -8.87
CA PRO A 70 7.30 13.12 -9.86
C PRO A 70 7.76 13.95 -11.06
N GLY A 71 7.26 13.63 -12.26
CA GLY A 71 7.46 14.42 -13.47
C GLY A 71 6.56 15.66 -13.55
N CYS A 72 5.50 15.73 -12.71
CA CYS A 72 4.64 16.90 -12.55
C CYS A 72 4.14 17.00 -11.10
N GLN A 73 3.65 18.17 -10.70
CA GLN A 73 3.04 18.38 -9.37
C GLN A 73 1.67 17.67 -9.21
N CYS A 74 1.17 17.03 -10.26
CA CYS A 74 -0.05 16.25 -10.22
C CYS A 74 0.15 14.86 -9.59
N VAL A 75 1.36 14.33 -9.59
CA VAL A 75 1.73 13.02 -9.01
C VAL A 75 2.46 13.24 -7.69
N MET A 76 2.02 12.54 -6.65
CA MET A 76 2.53 12.65 -5.29
C MET A 76 3.04 11.28 -4.82
N PRO A 77 4.32 10.96 -5.05
CA PRO A 77 4.90 9.74 -4.52
C PRO A 77 5.15 9.87 -3.01
N GLY A 78 4.84 8.83 -2.27
CA GLY A 78 5.29 8.63 -0.90
C GLY A 78 6.74 8.16 -0.83
N ALA A 79 7.28 8.08 0.37
CA ALA A 79 8.56 7.42 0.61
C ALA A 79 8.41 5.89 0.38
N PRO A 80 9.47 5.20 -0.03
CA PRO A 80 9.48 3.75 -0.06
C PRO A 80 9.28 3.19 1.35
N SER A 81 8.55 2.07 1.48
CA SER A 81 8.28 1.41 2.77
C SER A 81 9.57 0.97 3.48
N GLN A 82 10.61 0.67 2.70
CA GLN A 82 12.00 0.51 3.14
C GLN A 82 12.94 0.90 2.01
N SER A 83 14.09 1.50 2.34
CA SER A 83 15.04 2.00 1.35
C SER A 83 16.14 1.00 0.98
N VAL A 84 16.44 0.03 1.85
CA VAL A 84 17.46 -0.99 1.63
C VAL A 84 16.79 -2.35 1.51
N LEU A 85 17.01 -3.05 0.39
CA LEU A 85 16.46 -4.37 0.11
C LEU A 85 17.57 -5.42 0.03
N GLN A 86 17.54 -6.41 0.91
CA GLN A 86 18.32 -7.64 0.75
C GLN A 86 17.75 -8.47 -0.42
N PRO A 87 18.51 -9.43 -0.97
CA PRO A 87 17.99 -10.34 -1.98
C PRO A 87 16.66 -11.00 -1.55
N GLY A 88 15.63 -10.88 -2.40
CA GLY A 88 14.28 -11.40 -2.15
C GLY A 88 13.34 -10.48 -1.37
N GLU A 89 13.82 -9.36 -0.81
CA GLU A 89 12.96 -8.40 -0.10
C GLU A 89 12.18 -7.48 -1.05
N LYS A 90 11.09 -6.90 -0.53
CA LYS A 90 10.18 -6.02 -1.28
C LYS A 90 9.98 -4.70 -0.55
N ALA A 91 9.90 -3.62 -1.33
CA ALA A 91 9.40 -2.32 -0.87
C ALA A 91 8.18 -1.90 -1.68
N THR A 92 7.36 -1.05 -1.11
CA THR A 92 6.24 -0.42 -1.81
C THR A 92 6.39 1.10 -1.79
N ILE A 93 5.96 1.75 -2.89
CA ILE A 93 5.81 3.19 -2.98
C ILE A 93 4.36 3.48 -3.31
N GLU A 94 3.68 4.19 -2.43
CA GLU A 94 2.34 4.68 -2.68
C GLU A 94 2.43 5.95 -3.53
N VAL A 95 1.64 6.02 -4.60
CA VAL A 95 1.63 7.14 -5.53
C VAL A 95 0.22 7.71 -5.60
N GLY A 96 0.04 8.93 -5.12
CA GLY A 96 -1.21 9.68 -5.20
C GLY A 96 -1.31 10.51 -6.49
N MET A 97 -2.55 10.85 -6.89
CA MET A 97 -2.85 11.80 -7.94
C MET A 97 -3.66 12.97 -7.37
N ASN A 98 -3.15 14.20 -7.51
CA ASN A 98 -3.89 15.41 -7.17
C ASN A 98 -4.59 15.97 -8.42
N THR A 99 -5.91 15.96 -8.40
CA THR A 99 -6.75 16.33 -9.54
C THR A 99 -7.41 17.71 -9.39
N ARG A 100 -7.06 18.48 -8.35
CA ARG A 100 -7.70 19.78 -8.07
C ARG A 100 -7.36 20.84 -9.13
N SER A 101 -6.08 20.86 -9.54
CA SER A 101 -5.57 21.86 -10.48
C SER A 101 -5.43 21.35 -11.91
N TYR A 102 -5.74 20.08 -12.16
CA TYR A 102 -5.54 19.43 -13.47
C TYR A 102 -6.86 18.87 -13.98
N LYS A 103 -7.00 18.84 -15.32
CA LYS A 103 -8.22 18.41 -16.02
C LYS A 103 -7.84 17.61 -17.28
N HIS A 104 -8.74 16.71 -17.70
CA HIS A 104 -8.62 15.89 -18.92
C HIS A 104 -7.39 14.97 -18.88
N ASP A 105 -6.89 14.59 -20.05
CA ASP A 105 -5.75 13.68 -20.17
C ASP A 105 -4.49 14.22 -19.51
N ARG A 106 -3.84 13.36 -18.72
CA ARG A 106 -2.56 13.61 -18.06
C ARG A 106 -1.63 12.45 -18.30
N ASP A 107 -0.64 12.70 -19.14
CA ASP A 107 0.49 11.81 -19.38
C ASP A 107 1.74 12.43 -18.77
N THR A 108 2.38 11.70 -17.88
CA THR A 108 3.59 12.12 -17.18
C THR A 108 4.40 10.88 -16.79
N PHE A 109 5.36 11.02 -15.90
CA PHE A 109 6.17 9.92 -15.41
C PHE A 109 6.50 10.09 -13.93
N LEU A 110 6.82 8.97 -13.29
CA LEU A 110 7.47 8.89 -12.00
C LEU A 110 8.91 8.42 -12.21
N THR A 111 9.85 9.06 -11.58
CA THR A 111 11.27 8.67 -11.61
C THR A 111 11.63 8.03 -10.28
N ILE A 112 12.16 6.80 -10.32
CA ILE A 112 12.70 6.10 -9.14
C ILE A 112 14.20 6.05 -9.30
N THR A 113 14.95 6.49 -8.29
CA THR A 113 16.41 6.51 -8.28
C THR A 113 16.96 5.43 -7.36
N PHE A 114 17.89 4.65 -7.89
CA PHE A 114 18.68 3.65 -7.17
C PHE A 114 20.14 4.08 -7.21
N ASP A 115 20.90 3.86 -6.13
CA ASP A 115 22.34 4.14 -6.09
C ASP A 115 23.20 2.90 -5.72
N ALA A 116 22.56 1.77 -5.37
CA ALA A 116 23.20 0.48 -5.19
C ALA A 116 22.38 -0.65 -5.84
N PRO A 117 23.04 -1.65 -6.45
CA PRO A 117 24.50 -1.86 -6.58
C PRO A 117 25.18 -0.89 -7.55
N GLN A 118 24.43 -0.20 -8.40
CA GLN A 118 24.89 0.83 -9.34
C GLN A 118 23.85 1.92 -9.46
N LEU A 119 24.27 3.15 -9.74
CA LEU A 119 23.35 4.25 -10.01
C LEU A 119 22.47 3.92 -11.23
N GLU A 120 21.17 3.94 -11.03
CA GLU A 120 20.17 3.71 -12.08
C GLU A 120 18.93 4.57 -11.85
N ILE A 121 18.32 5.03 -12.94
CA ILE A 121 17.12 5.85 -12.93
C ILE A 121 16.05 5.15 -13.74
N VAL A 122 14.98 4.73 -13.07
CA VAL A 122 13.84 4.08 -13.68
C VAL A 122 12.71 5.09 -13.86
N ARG A 123 12.15 5.18 -15.07
CA ARG A 123 11.00 6.02 -15.39
C ARG A 123 9.77 5.16 -15.59
N ILE A 124 8.74 5.40 -14.78
CA ILE A 124 7.44 4.71 -14.86
C ILE A 124 6.44 5.69 -15.47
N PRO A 125 5.90 5.43 -16.65
CA PRO A 125 4.82 6.23 -17.24
C PRO A 125 3.60 6.28 -16.30
N VAL A 126 3.01 7.46 -16.17
CA VAL A 126 1.80 7.71 -15.36
C VAL A 126 0.74 8.32 -16.26
N HIS A 127 -0.44 7.72 -16.29
CA HIS A 127 -1.58 8.19 -17.05
C HIS A 127 -2.81 8.37 -16.16
N ALA A 128 -3.63 9.41 -16.45
CA ALA A 128 -4.96 9.62 -15.88
C ALA A 128 -5.82 10.44 -16.82
N TYR A 129 -7.13 10.14 -16.88
CA TYR A 129 -8.12 11.05 -17.45
C TYR A 129 -8.93 11.67 -16.31
N ILE A 130 -8.83 13.00 -16.15
CA ILE A 130 -9.51 13.73 -15.08
C ILE A 130 -10.79 14.33 -15.63
N ARG A 131 -11.94 13.72 -15.28
CA ARG A 131 -13.25 14.20 -15.67
C ARG A 131 -13.70 15.36 -14.77
N THR A 132 -14.38 16.33 -15.38
CA THR A 132 -14.83 17.54 -14.69
C THR A 132 -16.34 17.62 -14.50
N ASP A 133 -17.07 16.68 -15.08
CA ASP A 133 -18.52 16.57 -14.99
C ASP A 133 -19.01 15.89 -13.71
N VAL A 134 -18.12 15.17 -12.99
CA VAL A 134 -18.36 14.62 -11.64
C VAL A 134 -17.37 15.25 -10.68
N VAL A 135 -17.86 15.79 -9.58
CA VAL A 135 -17.05 16.42 -8.52
C VAL A 135 -17.45 15.89 -7.16
N PHE A 136 -16.48 15.44 -6.37
CA PHE A 136 -16.65 15.03 -4.98
C PHE A 136 -16.26 16.16 -4.02
N THR A 137 -17.09 16.39 -3.01
CA THR A 137 -16.81 17.35 -1.93
C THR A 137 -17.15 16.73 -0.57
N PRO A 138 -16.15 16.41 0.27
CA PRO A 138 -14.70 16.46 0.00
C PRO A 138 -14.25 15.45 -1.07
N GLY A 139 -13.04 15.63 -1.61
CA GLY A 139 -12.48 14.78 -2.68
C GLY A 139 -12.06 13.36 -2.22
N LYS A 140 -12.31 13.03 -0.96
CA LYS A 140 -12.13 11.71 -0.34
C LYS A 140 -12.98 11.58 0.91
N ILE A 141 -13.27 10.37 1.32
CA ILE A 141 -13.86 10.06 2.62
C ILE A 141 -12.72 9.90 3.63
N ASN A 142 -12.74 10.66 4.71
CA ASN A 142 -11.73 10.56 5.75
C ASN A 142 -12.40 10.45 7.13
N PHE A 143 -12.38 9.26 7.72
CA PHE A 143 -12.89 9.01 9.07
C PHE A 143 -12.01 9.60 10.17
N GLY A 144 -10.81 10.09 9.81
CA GLY A 144 -9.84 10.58 10.78
C GLY A 144 -9.32 9.45 11.68
N SER A 145 -9.24 9.74 12.97
CA SER A 145 -8.81 8.79 13.99
C SER A 145 -9.98 8.44 14.90
N THR A 146 -10.40 7.18 14.88
CA THR A 146 -11.56 6.66 15.62
C THR A 146 -11.10 5.63 16.63
N GLU A 147 -11.63 5.64 17.83
CA GLU A 147 -11.34 4.60 18.83
C GLU A 147 -12.08 3.30 18.46
N VAL A 148 -11.46 2.16 18.74
CA VAL A 148 -12.11 0.85 18.57
C VAL A 148 -13.45 0.83 19.33
N GLY A 149 -14.50 0.29 18.73
CA GLY A 149 -15.84 0.25 19.32
C GLY A 149 -16.70 1.50 19.10
N ALA A 150 -16.14 2.61 18.63
CA ALA A 150 -16.89 3.86 18.45
C ALA A 150 -17.66 3.92 17.11
N GLY A 151 -17.08 3.37 16.04
CA GLY A 151 -17.56 3.61 14.68
C GLY A 151 -17.35 5.06 14.24
N ALA A 152 -17.69 5.38 13.01
CA ALA A 152 -17.64 6.73 12.47
C ALA A 152 -18.56 6.88 11.26
N GLU A 153 -18.96 8.12 10.97
CA GLU A 153 -19.77 8.45 9.81
C GLU A 153 -19.23 9.71 9.14
N VAL A 154 -19.15 9.70 7.81
CA VAL A 154 -18.70 10.83 7.00
C VAL A 154 -19.56 10.95 5.77
N THR A 155 -19.97 12.18 5.44
CA THR A 155 -20.72 12.49 4.23
C THR A 155 -19.84 13.12 3.16
N CYS A 156 -20.17 12.82 1.90
CA CYS A 156 -19.53 13.40 0.73
C CYS A 156 -20.61 13.79 -0.29
N LYS A 157 -20.59 15.04 -0.73
CA LYS A 157 -21.45 15.48 -1.82
C LYS A 157 -20.85 15.02 -3.15
N ILE A 158 -21.69 14.47 -4.03
CA ILE A 158 -21.37 14.14 -5.41
C ILE A 158 -22.19 15.07 -6.29
N ALA A 159 -21.53 16.00 -6.99
CA ALA A 159 -22.16 16.89 -7.94
C ALA A 159 -21.87 16.41 -9.35
N TYR A 160 -22.91 16.35 -10.17
CA TYR A 160 -22.83 16.03 -11.60
C TYR A 160 -23.35 17.16 -12.45
N ALA A 161 -22.69 17.44 -13.59
CA ALA A 161 -23.14 18.38 -14.60
C ALA A 161 -22.85 17.82 -16.01
N GLY A 162 -23.90 17.44 -16.72
CA GLY A 162 -23.79 16.84 -18.06
C GLY A 162 -25.17 16.56 -18.64
N ARG A 163 -25.61 15.31 -18.67
CA ARG A 163 -26.92 14.91 -19.18
C ARG A 163 -27.99 14.88 -18.06
N PRO A 164 -29.27 15.13 -18.39
CA PRO A 164 -30.34 15.28 -17.39
C PRO A 164 -30.74 13.97 -16.68
N ASP A 165 -30.44 12.82 -17.28
CA ASP A 165 -30.87 11.48 -16.85
C ASP A 165 -29.78 10.64 -16.19
N TRP A 166 -28.60 11.25 -15.93
CA TRP A 166 -27.47 10.55 -15.32
C TRP A 166 -27.80 9.95 -13.94
N LYS A 167 -27.32 8.74 -13.70
CA LYS A 167 -27.61 7.98 -12.46
C LYS A 167 -26.36 7.34 -11.89
N ILE A 168 -26.34 7.26 -10.57
CA ILE A 168 -25.45 6.35 -9.83
C ILE A 168 -26.23 5.04 -9.65
N LEU A 169 -25.64 3.93 -10.09
CA LEU A 169 -26.26 2.61 -10.10
C LEU A 169 -25.88 1.78 -8.88
N ASP A 170 -24.62 1.92 -8.41
CA ASP A 170 -24.07 1.09 -7.34
C ASP A 170 -22.84 1.76 -6.71
N ILE A 171 -22.45 1.32 -5.51
CA ILE A 171 -21.22 1.70 -4.83
C ILE A 171 -20.50 0.42 -4.41
N LYS A 172 -19.35 0.15 -5.04
CA LYS A 172 -18.55 -1.06 -4.81
C LYS A 172 -17.39 -0.80 -3.88
N TYR A 173 -17.26 -1.63 -2.87
CA TYR A 173 -16.16 -1.65 -1.90
C TYR A 173 -15.95 -3.08 -1.40
N THR A 174 -14.77 -3.37 -0.83
CA THR A 174 -14.39 -4.72 -0.38
C THR A 174 -14.34 -4.87 1.13
N ASN A 175 -14.07 -3.78 1.84
CA ASN A 175 -13.98 -3.78 3.29
C ASN A 175 -15.37 -3.95 3.92
N LYS A 176 -15.54 -5.05 4.65
CA LYS A 176 -16.80 -5.43 5.30
C LYS A 176 -17.20 -4.53 6.48
N ASP A 177 -16.25 -3.77 7.02
CA ASP A 177 -16.47 -2.82 8.10
C ASP A 177 -17.03 -1.48 7.60
N LEU A 178 -17.09 -1.28 6.26
CA LEU A 178 -17.68 -0.11 5.63
C LEU A 178 -19.12 -0.40 5.21
N ASN A 179 -19.97 0.65 5.29
CA ASN A 179 -21.29 0.66 4.70
C ASN A 179 -21.52 1.99 3.98
N ALA A 180 -22.23 1.96 2.86
CA ALA A 180 -22.51 3.11 2.03
C ALA A 180 -24.02 3.32 1.89
N SER A 181 -24.47 4.55 2.04
CA SER A 181 -25.84 5.00 1.76
C SER A 181 -25.79 6.19 0.82
N LEU A 182 -26.62 6.15 -0.22
CA LEU A 182 -26.68 7.20 -1.25
C LEU A 182 -28.08 7.79 -1.28
N LYS A 183 -28.15 9.13 -1.32
CA LYS A 183 -29.41 9.88 -1.46
C LYS A 183 -29.26 10.93 -2.56
N GLU A 184 -30.18 10.96 -3.52
CA GLU A 184 -30.30 12.09 -4.45
C GLU A 184 -30.91 13.28 -3.69
N ILE A 185 -30.22 14.43 -3.73
CA ILE A 185 -30.58 15.64 -2.99
C ILE A 185 -31.32 16.61 -3.90
N ASP A 186 -30.83 16.78 -5.13
CA ASP A 186 -31.40 17.69 -6.11
C ASP A 186 -31.15 17.21 -7.54
N ARG A 187 -32.07 17.59 -8.44
CA ARG A 187 -31.90 17.34 -9.89
C ARG A 187 -32.55 18.46 -10.66
N ASN A 188 -31.80 19.04 -11.59
CA ASN A 188 -32.31 20.01 -12.54
C ASN A 188 -32.14 19.49 -13.98
N PRO A 189 -33.18 18.88 -14.57
CA PRO A 189 -33.10 18.37 -15.95
C PRO A 189 -32.83 19.43 -16.99
N GLY A 190 -33.29 20.68 -16.78
CA GLY A 190 -33.07 21.81 -17.71
C GLY A 190 -31.61 22.24 -17.80
N LEU A 191 -30.85 22.05 -16.72
CA LEU A 191 -29.41 22.33 -16.68
C LEU A 191 -28.56 21.06 -16.82
N GLY A 192 -29.16 19.88 -16.85
CA GLY A 192 -28.43 18.61 -16.86
C GLY A 192 -27.62 18.35 -15.60
N THR A 193 -28.06 18.85 -14.43
CA THR A 193 -27.34 18.70 -13.17
C THR A 193 -28.04 17.77 -12.21
N ALA A 194 -27.27 17.07 -11.37
CA ALA A 194 -27.77 16.24 -10.27
C ALA A 194 -26.77 16.26 -9.10
N ASP A 195 -27.31 16.39 -7.89
CA ASP A 195 -26.57 16.39 -6.63
C ASP A 195 -26.97 15.19 -5.79
N PHE A 196 -25.98 14.48 -5.29
CA PHE A 196 -26.17 13.33 -4.40
C PHE A 196 -25.37 13.54 -3.11
N GLU A 197 -25.86 12.94 -2.03
CA GLU A 197 -25.15 12.79 -0.77
C GLU A 197 -24.80 11.32 -0.56
N LEU A 198 -23.53 11.04 -0.48
CA LEU A 198 -22.97 9.74 -0.11
C LEU A 198 -22.62 9.79 1.37
N THR A 199 -23.25 8.93 2.16
CA THR A 199 -22.87 8.71 3.56
C THR A 199 -22.12 7.39 3.66
N MET A 200 -20.88 7.47 4.16
CA MET A 200 -20.07 6.30 4.47
C MET A 200 -19.98 6.12 5.98
N THR A 201 -20.30 4.92 6.45
CA THR A 201 -20.21 4.53 7.86
C THR A 201 -19.14 3.48 8.06
N LEU A 202 -18.35 3.65 9.12
CA LEU A 202 -17.42 2.66 9.64
C LEU A 202 -18.08 1.94 10.82
N ALA A 203 -18.15 0.62 10.76
CA ALA A 203 -18.78 -0.18 11.80
C ALA A 203 -18.04 -0.04 13.15
N PRO A 204 -18.75 -0.03 14.29
CA PRO A 204 -18.10 -0.09 15.62
C PRO A 204 -17.24 -1.35 15.82
N THR A 205 -17.53 -2.42 15.08
CA THR A 205 -16.78 -3.68 15.09
C THR A 205 -15.50 -3.64 14.26
N ALA A 206 -15.19 -2.49 13.61
CA ALA A 206 -13.99 -2.35 12.81
C ALA A 206 -12.73 -2.61 13.62
N ARG A 207 -11.82 -3.41 13.05
CA ARG A 207 -10.57 -3.79 13.69
C ARG A 207 -9.60 -2.62 13.79
N PRO A 208 -8.77 -2.57 14.87
CA PRO A 208 -7.69 -1.60 14.95
C PRO A 208 -6.77 -1.68 13.74
N GLY A 209 -6.39 -0.52 13.23
CA GLY A 209 -5.51 -0.41 12.08
C GLY A 209 -5.85 0.73 11.15
N ARG A 210 -5.08 0.83 10.07
CA ARG A 210 -5.28 1.83 9.03
C ARG A 210 -6.29 1.32 8.00
N ILE A 211 -7.30 2.14 7.74
CA ILE A 211 -8.25 1.95 6.64
C ILE A 211 -7.72 2.76 5.46
N ARG A 212 -7.59 2.11 4.31
CA ARG A 212 -7.24 2.77 3.05
C ARG A 212 -7.74 1.91 1.90
N GLU A 213 -8.78 2.39 1.25
CA GLU A 213 -9.47 1.70 0.17
C GLU A 213 -9.91 2.69 -0.92
N ILE A 214 -10.01 2.21 -2.14
CA ILE A 214 -10.66 2.93 -3.23
C ILE A 214 -12.01 2.26 -3.46
N ILE A 215 -13.08 2.97 -3.14
CA ILE A 215 -14.44 2.58 -3.50
C ILE A 215 -14.73 3.02 -4.92
N THR A 216 -15.65 2.34 -5.60
CA THR A 216 -16.05 2.66 -6.96
C THR A 216 -17.51 3.08 -7.00
N ILE A 217 -17.76 4.32 -7.40
CA ILE A 217 -19.09 4.80 -7.73
C ILE A 217 -19.41 4.33 -9.14
N VAL A 218 -20.37 3.41 -9.28
CA VAL A 218 -20.79 2.86 -10.58
C VAL A 218 -21.93 3.72 -11.12
N THR A 219 -21.76 4.20 -12.36
CA THR A 219 -22.73 5.09 -13.00
C THR A 219 -23.28 4.47 -14.28
N ASP A 220 -24.32 5.06 -14.85
CA ASP A 220 -24.89 4.68 -16.15
C ASP A 220 -24.17 5.34 -17.36
N ASP A 221 -23.01 5.92 -17.13
CA ASP A 221 -22.18 6.49 -18.18
C ASP A 221 -21.40 5.38 -18.92
N ALA A 222 -21.82 5.10 -20.17
CA ALA A 222 -21.20 4.01 -20.94
C ALA A 222 -19.72 4.22 -21.25
N ALA A 223 -19.26 5.48 -21.35
CA ALA A 223 -17.85 5.79 -21.64
C ALA A 223 -16.97 5.68 -20.38
N SER A 224 -17.52 5.98 -19.20
CA SER A 224 -16.76 6.02 -17.94
C SER A 224 -17.66 5.60 -16.77
N PRO A 225 -18.07 4.31 -16.72
CA PRO A 225 -19.05 3.84 -15.74
C PRO A 225 -18.54 3.82 -14.31
N ASN A 226 -17.22 3.77 -14.12
CA ASN A 226 -16.59 3.60 -12.81
C ASN A 226 -15.83 4.86 -12.41
N VAL A 227 -16.26 5.50 -11.31
CA VAL A 227 -15.61 6.70 -10.75
C VAL A 227 -15.03 6.35 -9.39
N PRO A 228 -13.70 6.31 -9.23
CA PRO A 228 -13.06 5.95 -7.96
C PRO A 228 -13.15 7.09 -6.95
N LEU A 229 -13.32 6.74 -5.67
CA LEU A 229 -13.26 7.64 -4.54
C LEU A 229 -12.44 7.00 -3.41
N MET A 230 -11.47 7.72 -2.87
CA MET A 230 -10.64 7.23 -1.78
C MET A 230 -11.38 7.29 -0.45
N VAL A 231 -11.21 6.23 0.34
CA VAL A 231 -11.64 6.14 1.74
C VAL A 231 -10.42 5.89 2.61
N GLU A 232 -10.24 6.67 3.65
CA GLU A 232 -9.15 6.51 4.61
C GLU A 232 -9.59 6.76 6.04
N GLY A 233 -8.82 6.24 7.00
CA GLY A 233 -9.01 6.44 8.43
C GLY A 233 -8.05 5.59 9.25
N ILE A 234 -8.08 5.77 10.56
CA ILE A 234 -7.32 4.96 11.51
C ILE A 234 -8.24 4.57 12.65
N VAL A 235 -8.42 3.27 12.87
CA VAL A 235 -9.03 2.75 14.09
C VAL A 235 -7.91 2.54 15.10
N LYS A 236 -7.93 3.30 16.18
CA LYS A 236 -6.95 3.19 17.25
C LYS A 236 -7.25 1.95 18.09
N SER A 237 -6.19 1.20 18.40
CA SER A 237 -6.27 0.13 19.37
C SER A 237 -6.46 0.71 20.77
N ASP A 238 -7.29 0.06 21.56
CA ASP A 238 -7.40 0.33 23.01
C ASP A 238 -6.33 -0.42 23.82
N ILE A 239 -5.51 -1.26 23.17
CA ILE A 239 -4.38 -1.98 23.77
C ILE A 239 -3.07 -1.41 23.26
N THR A 240 -2.13 -1.17 24.15
CA THR A 240 -0.79 -0.67 23.84
C THR A 240 0.25 -1.54 24.53
N LEU A 241 1.28 -1.96 23.82
CA LEU A 241 2.49 -2.53 24.39
C LEU A 241 3.42 -1.37 24.79
N ALA A 242 3.84 -1.30 26.04
CA ALA A 242 4.68 -0.19 26.52
C ALA A 242 6.09 -0.19 25.89
N ASN A 243 6.55 -1.34 25.40
CA ASN A 243 7.83 -1.51 24.74
C ASN A 243 7.66 -2.27 23.41
N ASP A 244 7.95 -1.61 22.30
CA ASP A 244 7.97 -2.25 20.97
C ASP A 244 9.18 -3.18 20.79
N ASN A 245 10.20 -3.03 21.66
CA ASN A 245 11.41 -3.84 21.65
C ASN A 245 11.85 -4.18 23.08
N VAL A 246 11.85 -5.47 23.38
CA VAL A 246 12.33 -6.04 24.64
C VAL A 246 13.77 -6.50 24.43
N LYS A 247 14.73 -5.82 25.05
CA LYS A 247 16.14 -6.19 24.98
C LYS A 247 16.50 -7.16 26.08
N ILE A 248 17.03 -8.31 25.70
CA ILE A 248 17.62 -9.30 26.61
C ILE A 248 19.12 -9.00 26.71
N ARG A 249 19.67 -9.02 27.94
CA ARG A 249 21.11 -8.93 28.15
C ARG A 249 21.86 -10.07 27.47
N ASP A 250 23.15 -9.91 27.27
CA ASP A 250 24.00 -10.98 26.76
C ASP A 250 23.97 -12.20 27.70
N LEU A 251 23.71 -13.38 27.13
CA LEU A 251 23.56 -14.64 27.87
C LEU A 251 24.51 -15.71 27.31
N LYS A 252 24.83 -16.68 28.12
CA LYS A 252 25.45 -17.94 27.71
C LYS A 252 24.38 -18.98 27.37
N PRO A 253 24.69 -19.96 26.49
CA PRO A 253 23.80 -21.09 26.25
C PRO A 253 23.28 -21.71 27.54
N GLY A 254 21.98 -22.01 27.64
CA GLY A 254 21.32 -22.56 28.83
C GLY A 254 21.07 -21.55 29.94
N GLU A 255 21.59 -20.33 29.89
CA GLU A 255 21.35 -19.31 30.91
C GLU A 255 19.91 -18.82 30.86
N VAL A 256 19.29 -18.65 32.03
CA VAL A 256 17.90 -18.22 32.16
C VAL A 256 17.84 -16.76 32.61
N THR A 257 16.94 -15.99 32.03
CA THR A 257 16.64 -14.62 32.45
C THR A 257 15.15 -14.33 32.36
N THR A 258 14.69 -13.35 33.13
CA THR A 258 13.30 -12.90 33.09
C THR A 258 13.22 -11.53 32.47
N VAL A 259 12.33 -11.37 31.50
CA VAL A 259 11.98 -10.08 30.87
C VAL A 259 10.54 -9.73 31.18
N LYS A 260 10.25 -8.44 31.29
CA LYS A 260 8.90 -7.96 31.57
C LYS A 260 8.28 -7.36 30.32
N LEU A 261 7.09 -7.82 29.97
CA LEU A 261 6.25 -7.24 28.94
C LEU A 261 5.09 -6.50 29.62
N VAL A 262 4.98 -5.20 29.39
CA VAL A 262 3.92 -4.37 29.96
C VAL A 262 2.90 -4.07 28.89
N ILE A 263 1.64 -4.43 29.15
CA ILE A 263 0.51 -4.27 28.25
C ILE A 263 -0.53 -3.39 28.94
N GLN A 264 -0.93 -2.32 28.31
CA GLN A 264 -1.91 -1.38 28.84
C GLN A 264 -3.14 -1.33 27.95
N GLY A 265 -4.32 -1.39 28.56
CA GLY A 265 -5.61 -1.23 27.91
C GLY A 265 -6.38 -0.02 28.43
N THR A 266 -7.22 0.59 27.62
CA THR A 266 -8.20 1.60 28.06
C THR A 266 -9.34 0.95 28.84
N THR A 267 -9.68 -0.30 28.50
CA THR A 267 -10.63 -1.16 29.22
C THR A 267 -9.90 -2.36 29.82
N PRO A 268 -10.46 -3.02 30.87
CA PRO A 268 -9.90 -4.26 31.40
C PRO A 268 -9.87 -5.36 30.33
N PHE A 269 -8.78 -6.16 30.32
CA PHE A 269 -8.58 -7.25 29.38
C PHE A 269 -7.82 -8.42 30.03
N VAL A 270 -7.84 -9.58 29.38
CA VAL A 270 -7.07 -10.78 29.76
C VAL A 270 -6.16 -11.14 28.60
N VAL A 271 -4.88 -11.40 28.90
CA VAL A 271 -3.96 -11.99 27.93
C VAL A 271 -4.24 -13.49 27.86
N GLU A 272 -4.56 -13.98 26.67
CA GLU A 272 -4.88 -15.39 26.42
C GLU A 272 -3.64 -16.21 26.14
N ASP A 273 -2.71 -15.62 25.34
CA ASP A 273 -1.51 -16.34 24.89
C ASP A 273 -0.39 -15.35 24.56
N VAL A 274 0.86 -15.83 24.72
CA VAL A 274 2.07 -15.14 24.24
C VAL A 274 2.95 -16.17 23.56
N ASP A 275 3.17 -16.00 22.27
CA ASP A 275 3.92 -16.93 21.44
C ASP A 275 5.14 -16.26 20.79
N CYS A 276 6.20 -17.05 20.59
CA CYS A 276 7.37 -16.67 19.80
C CYS A 276 7.64 -17.78 18.78
N PRO A 277 7.06 -17.74 17.57
CA PRO A 277 7.02 -18.87 16.64
C PRO A 277 8.37 -19.48 16.27
N LYS A 278 9.44 -18.68 16.27
CA LYS A 278 10.78 -19.16 15.93
C LYS A 278 11.61 -19.63 17.14
N MET A 279 11.16 -19.32 18.36
CA MET A 279 11.85 -19.65 19.62
C MET A 279 10.87 -20.12 20.69
N GLN A 280 9.87 -20.92 20.32
CA GLN A 280 8.77 -21.36 21.22
C GLN A 280 9.28 -22.01 22.50
N ASP A 281 10.26 -22.89 22.40
CA ASP A 281 10.79 -23.62 23.54
C ASP A 281 11.68 -22.77 24.48
N CYS A 282 12.03 -21.55 24.03
CA CYS A 282 12.90 -20.65 24.78
C CYS A 282 12.12 -19.74 25.73
N PHE A 283 10.81 -19.58 25.53
CA PHE A 283 9.97 -18.69 26.35
C PHE A 283 8.96 -19.47 27.21
N LYS A 284 8.88 -19.11 28.45
CA LYS A 284 7.80 -19.54 29.34
C LYS A 284 7.13 -18.30 29.93
N VAL A 285 5.81 -18.25 29.89
CA VAL A 285 5.02 -17.15 30.44
C VAL A 285 4.02 -17.67 31.46
N LYS A 286 3.87 -16.94 32.55
CA LYS A 286 2.78 -17.18 33.53
C LYS A 286 1.69 -16.14 33.25
N LEU A 287 0.58 -16.60 32.70
CA LEU A 287 -0.57 -15.76 32.41
C LEU A 287 -1.46 -15.61 33.65
N ASP A 288 -2.01 -14.39 33.84
CA ASP A 288 -3.02 -14.10 34.84
C ASP A 288 -4.39 -14.08 34.19
N SER A 289 -5.35 -14.80 34.72
CA SER A 289 -6.73 -14.82 34.21
C SER A 289 -7.58 -13.63 34.66
N ALA A 290 -7.04 -12.76 35.53
CA ALA A 290 -7.75 -11.59 36.02
C ALA A 290 -7.82 -10.47 34.96
N GLU A 291 -9.02 -9.90 34.77
CA GLU A 291 -9.21 -8.72 33.91
C GLU A 291 -8.61 -7.48 34.56
N LYS A 292 -7.64 -6.86 33.91
CA LYS A 292 -6.94 -5.65 34.36
C LYS A 292 -6.70 -4.71 33.20
N LYS A 293 -6.66 -3.40 33.46
CA LYS A 293 -6.23 -2.39 32.47
C LYS A 293 -4.72 -2.38 32.24
N LEU A 294 -3.96 -2.90 33.19
CA LEU A 294 -2.50 -3.02 33.11
C LEU A 294 -2.13 -4.48 33.42
N GLN A 295 -1.53 -5.14 32.44
CA GLN A 295 -0.96 -6.49 32.60
C GLN A 295 0.56 -6.37 32.53
N ILE A 296 1.26 -6.96 33.53
CA ILE A 296 2.71 -7.08 33.52
C ILE A 296 3.02 -8.58 33.48
N LEU A 297 3.47 -9.02 32.29
CA LEU A 297 3.82 -10.42 32.09
C LEU A 297 5.31 -10.62 32.35
N GLU A 298 5.63 -11.64 33.11
CA GLU A 298 7.01 -12.10 33.32
C GLU A 298 7.26 -13.27 32.38
N LEU A 299 8.18 -13.04 31.43
CA LEU A 299 8.59 -14.00 30.41
C LEU A 299 9.95 -14.57 30.85
N GLU A 300 9.99 -15.84 31.21
CA GLU A 300 11.24 -16.55 31.46
C GLU A 300 11.83 -16.97 30.12
N PHE A 301 13.02 -16.47 29.79
CA PHE A 301 13.76 -16.83 28.60
C PHE A 301 14.95 -17.71 28.93
N THR A 302 15.01 -18.88 28.31
CA THR A 302 16.16 -19.78 28.34
C THR A 302 16.96 -19.64 27.07
N ALA A 303 18.22 -19.24 27.15
CA ALA A 303 19.08 -19.07 25.99
C ALA A 303 19.31 -20.41 25.28
N PRO A 304 19.03 -20.50 23.94
CA PRO A 304 19.30 -21.71 23.17
C PRO A 304 20.81 -21.95 23.02
N ASP A 305 21.19 -23.14 22.56
CA ASP A 305 22.58 -23.51 22.34
C ASP A 305 23.24 -22.75 21.17
N THR A 306 22.42 -22.23 20.25
CA THR A 306 22.89 -21.50 19.06
C THR A 306 23.39 -20.11 19.46
N ARG A 307 24.70 -19.87 19.24
CA ARG A 307 25.33 -18.57 19.53
C ARG A 307 25.06 -17.56 18.42
N GLY A 308 24.95 -16.29 18.79
CA GLY A 308 24.77 -15.19 17.86
C GLY A 308 23.82 -14.13 18.36
N LYS A 309 23.62 -13.11 17.54
CA LYS A 309 22.55 -12.10 17.75
C LYS A 309 21.23 -12.69 17.29
N PHE A 310 20.16 -12.39 18.01
CA PHE A 310 18.82 -12.72 17.61
C PHE A 310 17.91 -11.50 17.72
N ALA A 311 16.89 -11.46 16.87
CA ALA A 311 15.78 -10.53 16.93
C ALA A 311 14.53 -11.28 16.45
N GLU A 312 13.62 -11.56 17.35
CA GLU A 312 12.44 -12.39 17.11
C GLU A 312 11.18 -11.66 17.53
N GLU A 313 10.05 -12.07 17.00
CA GLU A 313 8.77 -11.46 17.23
C GLU A 313 7.98 -12.23 18.30
N LEU A 314 7.57 -11.53 19.37
CA LEU A 314 6.58 -12.01 20.33
C LEU A 314 5.18 -11.59 19.85
N ILE A 315 4.28 -12.55 19.83
CA ILE A 315 2.88 -12.38 19.43
C ILE A 315 2.01 -12.54 20.68
N VAL A 316 1.31 -11.48 21.06
CA VAL A 316 0.39 -11.46 22.19
C VAL A 316 -1.05 -11.56 21.69
N LYS A 317 -1.81 -12.50 22.25
CA LYS A 317 -3.25 -12.66 21.99
C LYS A 317 -4.06 -12.21 23.20
N ILE A 318 -5.11 -11.45 22.95
CA ILE A 318 -6.04 -10.99 23.98
C ILE A 318 -7.32 -11.80 23.86
N LYS A 319 -7.82 -12.29 25.00
CA LYS A 319 -9.04 -13.10 25.05
C LYS A 319 -10.23 -12.38 24.44
N GLY A 320 -10.91 -13.07 23.50
CA GLY A 320 -12.10 -12.55 22.82
C GLY A 320 -11.78 -11.55 21.70
N ARG A 321 -10.52 -11.42 21.28
CA ARG A 321 -10.10 -10.59 20.13
C ARG A 321 -9.43 -11.43 19.07
N GLU A 322 -9.63 -11.07 17.82
CA GLU A 322 -8.98 -11.73 16.69
C GLU A 322 -7.62 -11.11 16.34
N GLU A 323 -7.42 -9.83 16.67
CA GLU A 323 -6.17 -9.13 16.47
C GLU A 323 -5.08 -9.60 17.41
N THR A 324 -3.84 -9.60 16.93
CA THR A 324 -2.65 -9.90 17.68
C THR A 324 -1.77 -8.67 17.84
N TYR A 325 -1.12 -8.55 18.99
CA TYR A 325 -0.18 -7.47 19.29
C TYR A 325 1.23 -8.01 19.24
N ARG A 326 2.18 -7.24 18.69
CA ARG A 326 3.52 -7.74 18.41
C ARG A 326 4.57 -6.83 18.98
N CYS A 327 5.61 -7.40 19.54
CA CYS A 327 6.83 -6.70 19.92
C CYS A 327 8.05 -7.51 19.52
N THR A 328 9.18 -6.83 19.31
CA THR A 328 10.45 -7.50 19.02
C THR A 328 11.17 -7.83 20.31
N VAL A 329 11.68 -9.06 20.43
CA VAL A 329 12.64 -9.45 21.47
C VAL A 329 14.00 -9.62 20.82
N SER A 330 15.02 -8.96 21.35
CA SER A 330 16.35 -9.01 20.79
C SER A 330 17.43 -9.19 21.86
N GLY A 331 18.54 -9.83 21.49
CA GLY A 331 19.66 -10.10 22.39
C GLY A 331 20.84 -10.73 21.71
N GLN A 332 21.82 -11.17 22.50
CA GLN A 332 23.00 -11.88 22.02
C GLN A 332 23.32 -13.07 22.92
N ILE A 333 23.57 -14.24 22.32
CA ILE A 333 24.05 -15.44 22.99
C ILE A 333 25.54 -15.59 22.66
N ARG A 334 26.38 -15.65 23.70
CA ARG A 334 27.86 -15.67 23.59
C ARG A 334 28.46 -17.04 23.77
#